data_c6f2d2b32c540dcb68d4201fa4617fd8
#
_entry.id   c6f2d2b32c540dcb68d4201fa4617fd8
#
_cell.length_a   1.000
_cell.length_b   1.000
_cell.length_c   1.000
_cell.angle_alpha   90.00
_cell.angle_beta   90.00
_cell.angle_gamma   90.00
#
_symmetry.space_group_name_H-M   'P 1'
#
loop_
_entity.id
_entity.type
_entity.pdbx_description
1 polymer ?
#
loop_
_entity_poly.entity_id
_entity_poly.type
_entity_poly.pdbx_seq_one_letter_code
_entity_poly.pdbx_strand_id
1 'polypeptide(L)'
;MNQDDIKQKIEKVIEKCSDPEIYSNIIKDIFTIGIDKPGTYLNSLEILPNINEKQLKKNFEANKRILCDFINQQKRDSIFYQIFSCIFGAFTGDAIGGFCEFMKYSKSNYKKIFKEMPVFQQLPGQITDDSEMAMCLAYAIMDNPKKETIDPNYIYFYYGSWAKSEPIDMGFTTENAFKDFDFVTFHPQFNNFKNVQNEISKDNYNSLSNGFLMRKSTLIAWMYNRFFFQINQAFDDTINNNNNKYLIELYEKIKEISHIDNIITHPNIETDVVSAFYSIMVLGAIKLLEPQKIIKILLNLCNDNYFSQKGNVDLKLARNIIFYIEQFKNKKFDFYNYFGKEGSNNCVYKHMGWYEHALKLTLYFLVNFDTFKLKDLYKNILDQICNLGGDADTNCCIVGAVIGPLIGLENFGDYFKKVLDVIPRDRYIFSICIMVIYVKYLYNSNRNNDILNNECYFLKSVLTLLYGEIEID
;
A
#
# COMPACT_ATOMS: atom_id res chain seq x y z
N MET A 1 8.07 -33.74 -9.71
CA MET A 1 9.36 -33.12 -9.48
C MET A 1 9.45 -32.86 -7.99
N ASN A 2 10.56 -33.15 -7.34
CA ASN A 2 10.69 -32.87 -5.91
C ASN A 2 11.01 -31.36 -5.68
N GLN A 3 10.93 -30.88 -4.43
CA GLN A 3 11.15 -29.48 -4.11
C GLN A 3 12.58 -29.02 -4.43
N ASP A 4 13.59 -29.89 -4.21
CA ASP A 4 14.99 -29.57 -4.51
C ASP A 4 15.23 -29.36 -6.00
N ASP A 5 14.60 -30.18 -6.86
CA ASP A 5 14.66 -30.02 -8.32
C ASP A 5 14.04 -28.69 -8.76
N ILE A 6 12.93 -28.27 -8.11
CA ILE A 6 12.30 -26.98 -8.40
C ILE A 6 13.20 -25.84 -8.00
N LYS A 7 13.78 -25.89 -6.79
CA LYS A 7 14.69 -24.88 -6.25
C LYS A 7 15.91 -24.67 -7.17
N GLN A 8 16.56 -25.76 -7.58
CA GLN A 8 17.70 -25.68 -8.51
C GLN A 8 17.32 -25.08 -9.86
N LYS A 9 16.11 -25.36 -10.36
CA LYS A 9 15.65 -24.79 -11.62
C LYS A 9 15.33 -23.30 -11.50
N ILE A 10 14.73 -22.87 -10.39
CA ILE A 10 14.49 -21.46 -10.12
C ILE A 10 15.83 -20.70 -10.05
N GLU A 11 16.85 -21.23 -9.35
CA GLU A 11 18.19 -20.60 -9.30
C GLU A 11 18.77 -20.41 -10.70
N LYS A 12 18.65 -21.43 -11.60
CA LYS A 12 19.11 -21.30 -13.00
C LYS A 12 18.35 -20.22 -13.79
N VAL A 13 17.08 -19.99 -13.49
CA VAL A 13 16.31 -18.88 -14.10
C VAL A 13 16.86 -17.54 -13.57
N ILE A 14 17.06 -17.44 -12.27
CA ILE A 14 17.60 -16.20 -11.64
C ILE A 14 19.01 -15.87 -12.18
N GLU A 15 19.89 -16.86 -12.36
CA GLU A 15 21.20 -16.64 -12.98
C GLU A 15 21.11 -16.01 -14.37
N LYS A 16 20.08 -16.39 -15.17
CA LYS A 16 19.86 -15.81 -16.49
C LYS A 16 19.32 -14.38 -16.43
N CYS A 17 18.72 -13.97 -15.33
CA CYS A 17 18.14 -12.64 -15.16
C CYS A 17 19.21 -11.51 -15.04
N SER A 18 20.50 -11.84 -15.05
CA SER A 18 21.55 -10.88 -15.31
C SER A 18 21.47 -10.27 -16.74
N ASP A 19 20.80 -10.96 -17.67
CA ASP A 19 20.45 -10.42 -18.98
C ASP A 19 19.14 -9.60 -18.89
N PRO A 20 19.17 -8.31 -19.22
CA PRO A 20 18.03 -7.40 -19.08
C PRO A 20 16.80 -7.82 -19.91
N GLU A 21 17.03 -8.34 -21.10
CA GLU A 21 15.96 -8.79 -21.99
C GLU A 21 15.25 -10.01 -21.40
N ILE A 22 16.03 -10.95 -20.87
CA ILE A 22 15.50 -12.14 -20.19
C ILE A 22 14.69 -11.72 -18.96
N TYR A 23 15.23 -10.82 -18.12
CA TYR A 23 14.53 -10.32 -16.95
C TYR A 23 13.19 -9.66 -17.33
N SER A 24 13.21 -8.72 -18.28
CA SER A 24 12.01 -7.99 -18.70
C SER A 24 10.93 -8.94 -19.26
N ASN A 25 11.33 -9.95 -20.06
CA ASN A 25 10.40 -10.93 -20.60
C ASN A 25 9.79 -11.83 -19.51
N ILE A 26 10.56 -12.22 -18.51
CA ILE A 26 10.05 -13.00 -17.37
C ILE A 26 9.07 -12.16 -16.53
N ILE A 27 9.40 -10.91 -16.23
CA ILE A 27 8.50 -10.02 -15.51
C ILE A 27 7.21 -9.80 -16.30
N LYS A 28 7.30 -9.53 -17.59
CA LYS A 28 6.13 -9.43 -18.48
C LYS A 28 5.24 -10.67 -18.36
N ASP A 29 5.81 -11.86 -18.48
CA ASP A 29 5.07 -13.12 -18.37
C ASP A 29 4.38 -13.26 -17.00
N ILE A 30 5.10 -12.88 -15.91
CA ILE A 30 4.55 -12.95 -14.57
C ILE A 30 3.33 -12.02 -14.42
N PHE A 31 3.40 -10.80 -14.95
CA PHE A 31 2.29 -9.84 -14.90
C PHE A 31 1.13 -10.21 -15.84
N THR A 32 1.35 -11.05 -16.82
CA THR A 32 0.32 -11.51 -17.78
C THR A 32 -0.14 -12.95 -17.53
N ILE A 33 0.39 -13.65 -16.52
CA ILE A 33 -0.09 -14.98 -16.13
C ILE A 33 -1.58 -14.94 -15.80
N GLY A 34 -2.37 -15.71 -16.50
CA GLY A 34 -3.81 -15.84 -16.25
C GLY A 34 -4.68 -15.09 -17.25
N ILE A 35 -4.15 -14.12 -18.04
CA ILE A 35 -4.98 -13.32 -18.95
C ILE A 35 -5.41 -14.18 -20.16
N ASP A 36 -4.54 -14.60 -21.04
CA ASP A 36 -4.93 -15.42 -22.22
C ASP A 36 -4.03 -16.65 -22.45
N LYS A 37 -2.75 -16.52 -22.13
CA LYS A 37 -1.76 -17.59 -22.30
C LYS A 37 -0.75 -17.52 -21.16
N PRO A 38 -0.94 -18.28 -20.08
CA PRO A 38 -0.02 -18.22 -18.95
C PRO A 38 1.38 -18.63 -19.34
N GLY A 39 2.35 -17.73 -19.16
CA GLY A 39 3.75 -18.06 -19.13
C GLY A 39 4.37 -18.48 -20.45
N THR A 40 4.06 -17.84 -21.57
CA THR A 40 4.63 -18.20 -22.90
C THR A 40 6.16 -18.17 -22.89
N TYR A 41 6.77 -17.17 -22.26
CA TYR A 41 8.22 -17.08 -22.18
C TYR A 41 8.80 -18.00 -21.11
N LEU A 42 8.18 -18.11 -19.94
CA LEU A 42 8.56 -19.09 -18.91
C LEU A 42 8.51 -20.52 -19.44
N ASN A 43 7.52 -20.83 -20.28
CA ASN A 43 7.43 -22.13 -20.96
C ASN A 43 8.54 -22.32 -22.00
N SER A 44 8.95 -21.27 -22.71
CA SER A 44 10.03 -21.33 -23.73
C SER A 44 11.42 -21.53 -23.13
N LEU A 45 11.60 -21.21 -21.84
CA LEU A 45 12.87 -21.46 -21.15
C LEU A 45 13.18 -22.95 -20.96
N GLU A 46 12.19 -23.84 -21.11
CA GLU A 46 12.29 -25.31 -20.93
C GLU A 46 12.88 -25.74 -19.57
N ILE A 47 13.14 -24.80 -18.67
CA ILE A 47 13.77 -25.03 -17.37
C ILE A 47 12.71 -25.36 -16.32
N LEU A 48 11.59 -24.64 -16.37
CA LEU A 48 10.48 -24.82 -15.44
C LEU A 48 9.39 -25.69 -16.09
N PRO A 49 8.68 -26.50 -15.32
CA PRO A 49 7.58 -27.30 -15.87
C PRO A 49 6.44 -26.38 -16.33
N ASN A 50 5.73 -26.82 -17.39
CA ASN A 50 4.51 -26.13 -17.79
C ASN A 50 3.54 -26.08 -16.62
N ILE A 51 3.10 -24.88 -16.26
CA ILE A 51 2.16 -24.67 -15.19
C ILE A 51 0.76 -24.50 -15.79
N ASN A 52 -0.21 -25.21 -15.24
CA ASN A 52 -1.61 -25.05 -15.62
C ASN A 52 -2.40 -24.44 -14.43
N GLU A 53 -3.56 -23.89 -14.72
CA GLU A 53 -4.41 -23.22 -13.72
C GLU A 53 -4.69 -24.09 -12.49
N LYS A 54 -4.93 -25.39 -12.68
CA LYS A 54 -5.18 -26.32 -11.56
C LYS A 54 -3.97 -26.45 -10.65
N GLN A 55 -2.76 -26.53 -11.22
CA GLN A 55 -1.52 -26.63 -10.43
C GLN A 55 -1.22 -25.31 -9.72
N LEU A 56 -1.39 -24.17 -10.42
CA LEU A 56 -1.28 -22.83 -9.86
C LEU A 56 -2.17 -22.70 -8.61
N LYS A 57 -3.46 -22.98 -8.77
CA LYS A 57 -4.43 -22.92 -7.67
C LYS A 57 -4.02 -23.81 -6.50
N LYS A 58 -3.55 -25.04 -6.77
CA LYS A 58 -3.09 -25.95 -5.72
C LYS A 58 -1.89 -25.39 -4.97
N ASN A 59 -0.91 -24.82 -5.67
CA ASN A 59 0.29 -24.24 -5.06
C ASN A 59 -0.08 -23.03 -4.18
N PHE A 60 -0.95 -22.15 -4.68
CA PHE A 60 -1.44 -21.01 -3.91
C PHE A 60 -2.19 -21.43 -2.63
N GLU A 61 -3.06 -22.43 -2.71
CA GLU A 61 -3.78 -22.93 -1.53
C GLU A 61 -2.83 -23.57 -0.50
N ALA A 62 -1.77 -24.26 -0.94
CA ALA A 62 -0.75 -24.79 -0.06
C ALA A 62 0.01 -23.64 0.64
N ASN A 63 0.51 -22.69 -0.13
CA ASN A 63 1.23 -21.52 0.37
C ASN A 63 0.36 -20.68 1.31
N LYS A 64 -0.91 -20.47 0.98
CA LYS A 64 -1.86 -19.76 1.84
C LYS A 64 -1.99 -20.38 3.23
N ARG A 65 -2.03 -21.71 3.33
CA ARG A 65 -2.09 -22.39 4.65
C ARG A 65 -0.83 -22.10 5.46
N ILE A 66 0.35 -22.28 4.86
CA ILE A 66 1.63 -21.98 5.51
C ILE A 66 1.64 -20.55 6.03
N LEU A 67 1.15 -19.60 5.23
CA LEU A 67 1.12 -18.18 5.59
C LEU A 67 0.11 -17.86 6.70
N CYS A 68 -1.09 -18.45 6.66
CA CYS A 68 -2.07 -18.27 7.70
C CYS A 68 -1.55 -18.81 9.06
N ASP A 69 -0.89 -19.97 9.05
CA ASP A 69 -0.29 -20.54 10.24
C ASP A 69 0.83 -19.64 10.78
N PHE A 70 1.67 -19.11 9.92
CA PHE A 70 2.71 -18.18 10.30
C PHE A 70 2.16 -16.88 10.91
N ILE A 71 1.14 -16.25 10.29
CA ILE A 71 0.49 -15.05 10.83
C ILE A 71 -0.11 -15.34 12.23
N ASN A 72 -0.78 -16.49 12.38
CA ASN A 72 -1.42 -16.89 13.64
C ASN A 72 -0.42 -17.14 14.78
N GLN A 73 0.84 -17.46 14.47
CA GLN A 73 1.90 -17.65 15.45
C GLN A 73 2.53 -16.31 15.91
N GLN A 74 2.29 -15.22 15.22
CA GLN A 74 2.88 -13.92 15.56
C GLN A 74 2.20 -13.31 16.79
N LYS A 75 3.00 -12.72 17.68
CA LYS A 75 2.49 -11.94 18.80
C LYS A 75 2.04 -10.57 18.35
N ARG A 76 0.94 -10.07 18.92
CA ARG A 76 0.35 -8.77 18.60
C ARG A 76 1.33 -7.60 18.74
N ASP A 77 2.23 -7.63 19.70
CA ASP A 77 3.24 -6.60 19.97
C ASP A 77 4.51 -6.74 19.11
N SER A 78 4.59 -7.78 18.27
CA SER A 78 5.71 -7.93 17.36
C SER A 78 5.63 -6.90 16.22
N ILE A 79 6.77 -6.33 15.85
CA ILE A 79 6.90 -5.43 14.69
C ILE A 79 6.30 -6.07 13.44
N PHE A 80 6.55 -7.35 13.27
CA PHE A 80 6.06 -8.14 12.16
C PHE A 80 4.52 -8.11 12.08
N TYR A 81 3.85 -8.40 13.18
CA TYR A 81 2.40 -8.38 13.26
C TYR A 81 1.82 -6.99 12.99
N GLN A 82 2.49 -5.92 13.46
CA GLN A 82 2.03 -4.55 13.25
C GLN A 82 2.15 -4.10 11.79
N ILE A 83 3.25 -4.47 11.13
CA ILE A 83 3.42 -4.24 9.69
C ILE A 83 2.35 -4.99 8.89
N PHE A 84 2.06 -6.24 9.25
CA PHE A 84 0.95 -6.98 8.65
C PHE A 84 -0.38 -6.29 8.83
N SER A 85 -0.66 -5.86 10.06
CA SER A 85 -1.92 -5.18 10.36
C SER A 85 -2.08 -3.87 9.60
N CYS A 86 -0.99 -3.16 9.30
CA CYS A 86 -0.98 -1.98 8.43
C CYS A 86 -1.34 -2.34 6.98
N ILE A 87 -0.58 -3.25 6.38
CA ILE A 87 -0.74 -3.62 4.97
C ILE A 87 -2.11 -4.27 4.74
N PHE A 88 -2.47 -5.24 5.57
CA PHE A 88 -3.76 -5.92 5.42
C PHE A 88 -4.95 -5.10 5.87
N GLY A 89 -4.73 -4.10 6.73
CA GLY A 89 -5.71 -3.07 7.02
C GLY A 89 -6.03 -2.24 5.77
N ALA A 90 -5.01 -1.83 5.00
CA ALA A 90 -5.21 -1.17 3.72
C ALA A 90 -5.96 -2.07 2.73
N PHE A 91 -5.46 -3.28 2.49
CA PHE A 91 -5.99 -4.21 1.49
C PHE A 91 -7.42 -4.67 1.79
N THR A 92 -7.74 -4.88 3.08
CA THR A 92 -9.12 -5.19 3.48
C THR A 92 -10.02 -3.99 3.27
N GLY A 93 -9.53 -2.78 3.54
CA GLY A 93 -10.24 -1.53 3.29
C GLY A 93 -10.60 -1.37 1.82
N ASP A 94 -9.63 -1.48 0.92
CA ASP A 94 -9.77 -1.48 -0.53
C ASP A 94 -10.84 -2.49 -0.98
N ALA A 95 -10.63 -3.78 -0.73
CA ALA A 95 -11.53 -4.85 -1.16
C ALA A 95 -12.99 -4.69 -0.65
N ILE A 96 -13.20 -4.03 0.47
CA ILE A 96 -14.54 -3.79 1.04
C ILE A 96 -15.14 -2.51 0.47
N GLY A 97 -14.34 -1.46 0.33
CA GLY A 97 -14.77 -0.17 -0.19
C GLY A 97 -15.28 -0.23 -1.63
N GLY A 98 -14.68 -1.09 -2.48
CA GLY A 98 -15.08 -1.28 -3.88
C GLY A 98 -16.55 -1.69 -4.07
N PHE A 99 -17.21 -2.25 -3.05
CA PHE A 99 -18.66 -2.49 -3.10
C PHE A 99 -19.51 -1.22 -3.04
N CYS A 100 -18.94 -0.12 -2.60
CA CYS A 100 -19.65 1.14 -2.38
C CYS A 100 -19.06 2.30 -3.21
N GLU A 101 -18.12 2.00 -4.06
CA GLU A 101 -17.45 2.95 -4.95
C GLU A 101 -18.46 3.60 -5.91
N PHE A 102 -18.25 4.88 -6.19
CA PHE A 102 -19.13 5.77 -7.01
C PHE A 102 -20.56 5.90 -6.51
N MET A 103 -20.92 5.33 -5.36
CA MET A 103 -22.25 5.50 -4.79
C MET A 103 -22.40 6.87 -4.15
N LYS A 104 -23.63 7.39 -4.18
CA LYS A 104 -24.01 8.53 -3.34
C LYS A 104 -24.18 8.09 -1.90
N TYR A 105 -24.07 9.04 -0.98
CA TYR A 105 -24.31 8.81 0.44
C TYR A 105 -25.65 8.12 0.71
N SER A 106 -25.60 7.04 1.47
CA SER A 106 -26.76 6.37 2.07
C SER A 106 -26.34 5.62 3.33
N LYS A 107 -27.10 5.78 4.41
CA LYS A 107 -26.88 5.04 5.68
C LYS A 107 -26.99 3.51 5.54
N SER A 108 -27.27 3.00 4.37
CA SER A 108 -27.44 1.58 4.08
C SER A 108 -26.50 1.03 3.01
N ASN A 109 -25.56 1.81 2.47
CA ASN A 109 -24.63 1.33 1.44
C ASN A 109 -23.82 0.13 1.93
N TYR A 110 -23.34 0.14 3.18
CA TYR A 110 -22.63 -0.99 3.77
C TYR A 110 -23.38 -2.33 3.68
N LYS A 111 -24.71 -2.33 3.57
CA LYS A 111 -25.54 -3.54 3.43
C LYS A 111 -25.35 -4.24 2.10
N LYS A 112 -24.75 -3.57 1.11
CA LYS A 112 -24.45 -4.10 -0.22
C LYS A 112 -23.20 -4.95 -0.25
N ILE A 113 -22.29 -4.75 0.71
CA ILE A 113 -21.02 -5.49 0.81
C ILE A 113 -21.31 -6.99 0.77
N PHE A 114 -20.68 -7.70 -0.17
CA PHE A 114 -20.84 -9.12 -0.50
C PHE A 114 -22.24 -9.57 -0.93
N LYS A 115 -23.17 -8.65 -1.16
CA LYS A 115 -24.54 -8.97 -1.57
C LYS A 115 -24.88 -8.47 -2.97
N GLU A 116 -24.29 -7.36 -3.37
CA GLU A 116 -24.44 -6.80 -4.70
C GLU A 116 -23.10 -6.93 -5.45
N MET A 117 -23.16 -6.88 -6.77
CA MET A 117 -21.93 -6.91 -7.59
C MET A 117 -21.32 -5.50 -7.56
N PRO A 118 -20.01 -5.39 -7.27
CA PRO A 118 -19.32 -4.12 -7.33
C PRO A 118 -19.18 -3.63 -8.78
N VAL A 119 -18.86 -2.34 -8.95
CA VAL A 119 -18.82 -1.68 -10.27
C VAL A 119 -17.87 -2.39 -11.23
N PHE A 120 -16.70 -2.76 -10.77
CA PHE A 120 -15.69 -3.46 -11.59
C PHE A 120 -15.84 -4.98 -11.61
N GLN A 121 -16.94 -5.52 -11.08
CA GLN A 121 -17.24 -6.95 -11.05
C GLN A 121 -16.16 -7.80 -10.36
N GLN A 122 -15.36 -7.19 -9.48
CA GLN A 122 -14.35 -7.90 -8.69
C GLN A 122 -14.98 -9.00 -7.83
N LEU A 123 -14.22 -10.05 -7.56
CA LEU A 123 -14.65 -11.12 -6.66
C LEU A 123 -14.78 -10.60 -5.22
N PRO A 124 -15.69 -11.17 -4.42
CA PRO A 124 -15.82 -10.80 -3.01
C PRO A 124 -14.50 -10.96 -2.24
N GLY A 125 -13.89 -9.85 -1.83
CA GLY A 125 -12.59 -9.80 -1.17
C GLY A 125 -11.41 -9.55 -2.11
N GLN A 126 -11.63 -9.41 -3.41
CA GLN A 126 -10.59 -9.03 -4.37
C GLN A 126 -10.22 -7.57 -4.16
N ILE A 127 -8.90 -7.32 -4.13
CA ILE A 127 -8.30 -5.98 -4.09
C ILE A 127 -8.37 -5.31 -5.47
N THR A 128 -8.22 -3.98 -5.49
CA THR A 128 -8.20 -3.15 -6.69
C THR A 128 -6.84 -2.50 -6.93
N ASP A 129 -6.77 -1.45 -7.74
CA ASP A 129 -5.53 -0.72 -8.06
C ASP A 129 -4.82 -0.16 -6.82
N ASP A 130 -5.54 0.23 -5.77
CA ASP A 130 -4.99 0.68 -4.49
C ASP A 130 -3.93 -0.29 -3.94
N SER A 131 -4.36 -1.53 -3.72
CA SER A 131 -3.50 -2.57 -3.15
C SER A 131 -2.56 -3.16 -4.19
N GLU A 132 -2.97 -3.31 -5.45
CA GLU A 132 -2.11 -3.80 -6.52
C GLU A 132 -0.90 -2.87 -6.73
N MET A 133 -1.09 -1.55 -6.72
CA MET A 133 0.02 -0.60 -6.78
C MET A 133 0.90 -0.65 -5.51
N ALA A 134 0.31 -0.81 -4.33
CA ALA A 134 1.09 -1.01 -3.11
C ALA A 134 1.96 -2.28 -3.18
N MET A 135 1.45 -3.36 -3.77
CA MET A 135 2.25 -4.58 -4.02
C MET A 135 3.38 -4.32 -5.02
N CYS A 136 3.12 -3.60 -6.11
CA CYS A 136 4.15 -3.23 -7.09
C CYS A 136 5.29 -2.41 -6.45
N LEU A 137 4.95 -1.51 -5.53
CA LEU A 137 5.94 -0.75 -4.76
C LEU A 137 6.79 -1.68 -3.87
N ALA A 138 6.17 -2.67 -3.23
CA ALA A 138 6.91 -3.69 -2.49
C ALA A 138 7.85 -4.51 -3.39
N TYR A 139 7.42 -4.86 -4.60
CA TYR A 139 8.25 -5.55 -5.59
C TYR A 139 9.46 -4.73 -5.99
N ALA A 140 9.24 -3.43 -6.27
CA ALA A 140 10.31 -2.49 -6.57
C ALA A 140 11.33 -2.40 -5.43
N ILE A 141 10.88 -2.40 -4.18
CA ILE A 141 11.74 -2.39 -2.99
C ILE A 141 12.54 -3.69 -2.86
N MET A 142 11.91 -4.84 -3.10
CA MET A 142 12.55 -6.15 -3.00
C MET A 142 13.65 -6.37 -4.05
N ASP A 143 13.42 -5.91 -5.28
CA ASP A 143 14.37 -6.09 -6.38
C ASP A 143 15.37 -4.94 -6.55
N ASN A 144 15.20 -3.84 -5.82
CA ASN A 144 16.19 -2.77 -5.82
C ASN A 144 17.53 -3.27 -5.27
N PRO A 145 18.61 -3.21 -6.04
CA PRO A 145 19.92 -3.66 -5.58
C PRO A 145 20.49 -2.81 -4.43
N LYS A 146 20.06 -1.54 -4.36
CA LYS A 146 20.43 -0.62 -3.28
C LYS A 146 19.44 -0.73 -2.13
N LYS A 147 19.55 -1.75 -1.31
CA LYS A 147 18.60 -2.06 -0.23
C LYS A 147 18.38 -0.94 0.81
N GLU A 148 19.28 0.02 0.87
CA GLU A 148 19.21 1.14 1.82
C GLU A 148 18.36 2.33 1.35
N THR A 149 18.03 2.37 0.08
CA THR A 149 17.27 3.43 -0.57
C THR A 149 16.17 2.83 -1.42
N ILE A 150 15.25 3.65 -1.90
CA ILE A 150 14.33 3.30 -2.98
C ILE A 150 14.82 3.92 -4.28
N ASP A 151 14.54 3.26 -5.40
CA ASP A 151 14.99 3.70 -6.72
C ASP A 151 13.77 3.95 -7.63
N PRO A 152 13.59 5.18 -8.16
CA PRO A 152 12.45 5.51 -9.01
C PRO A 152 12.41 4.68 -10.31
N ASN A 153 13.55 4.16 -10.77
CA ASN A 153 13.59 3.32 -11.96
C ASN A 153 12.84 1.99 -11.74
N TYR A 154 13.08 1.35 -10.58
CA TYR A 154 12.37 0.12 -10.23
C TYR A 154 10.89 0.38 -9.97
N ILE A 155 10.54 1.49 -9.29
CA ILE A 155 9.15 1.86 -9.05
C ILE A 155 8.42 2.08 -10.38
N TYR A 156 9.00 2.88 -11.28
CA TYR A 156 8.41 3.13 -12.61
C TYR A 156 8.23 1.85 -13.41
N PHE A 157 9.23 0.96 -13.37
CA PHE A 157 9.17 -0.32 -14.07
C PHE A 157 8.02 -1.20 -13.55
N TYR A 158 7.91 -1.40 -12.24
CA TYR A 158 6.87 -2.26 -11.68
C TYR A 158 5.46 -1.67 -11.82
N TYR A 159 5.30 -0.37 -11.65
CA TYR A 159 4.01 0.29 -11.91
C TYR A 159 3.64 0.26 -13.39
N GLY A 160 4.58 0.48 -14.29
CA GLY A 160 4.36 0.37 -15.72
C GLY A 160 4.02 -1.05 -16.15
N SER A 161 4.68 -2.05 -15.56
CA SER A 161 4.38 -3.48 -15.78
C SER A 161 2.95 -3.80 -15.35
N TRP A 162 2.52 -3.29 -14.20
CA TRP A 162 1.15 -3.41 -13.73
C TRP A 162 0.16 -2.70 -14.66
N ALA A 163 0.43 -1.45 -15.06
CA ALA A 163 -0.45 -0.70 -15.94
C ALA A 163 -0.68 -1.40 -17.30
N LYS A 164 0.32 -2.15 -17.80
CA LYS A 164 0.21 -2.93 -19.05
C LYS A 164 -0.35 -4.35 -18.83
N SER A 165 -0.68 -4.72 -17.61
CA SER A 165 -1.27 -6.04 -17.29
C SER A 165 -2.81 -6.03 -17.30
N GLU A 166 -3.43 -4.99 -17.87
CA GLU A 166 -4.90 -4.82 -17.96
C GLU A 166 -5.57 -4.89 -16.58
N PRO A 167 -5.21 -3.97 -15.64
CA PRO A 167 -5.87 -3.92 -14.33
C PRO A 167 -7.38 -3.68 -14.47
N ILE A 168 -8.15 -4.19 -13.49
CA ILE A 168 -9.61 -4.05 -13.50
C ILE A 168 -10.06 -2.61 -13.28
N ASP A 169 -9.20 -1.81 -12.63
CA ASP A 169 -9.35 -0.38 -12.44
C ASP A 169 -7.99 0.32 -12.56
N MET A 170 -8.00 1.55 -13.02
CA MET A 170 -6.82 2.42 -13.07
C MET A 170 -7.24 3.88 -13.18
N GLY A 171 -6.91 4.68 -12.18
CA GLY A 171 -7.21 6.11 -12.18
C GLY A 171 -6.50 6.87 -13.32
N PHE A 172 -7.17 7.89 -13.87
CA PHE A 172 -6.71 8.69 -15.01
C PHE A 172 -5.28 9.27 -14.85
N THR A 173 -4.92 9.74 -13.66
CA THR A 173 -3.57 10.25 -13.37
C THR A 173 -2.50 9.17 -13.54
N THR A 174 -2.84 7.95 -13.13
CA THR A 174 -1.96 6.79 -13.26
C THR A 174 -1.85 6.34 -14.70
N GLU A 175 -2.97 6.26 -15.42
CA GLU A 175 -3.01 5.94 -16.85
C GLU A 175 -2.12 6.90 -17.66
N ASN A 176 -2.22 8.20 -17.43
CA ASN A 176 -1.38 9.19 -18.08
C ASN A 176 0.12 8.99 -17.83
N ALA A 177 0.49 8.59 -16.61
CA ALA A 177 1.90 8.38 -16.25
C ALA A 177 2.53 7.19 -17.00
N PHE A 178 1.73 6.19 -17.39
CA PHE A 178 2.23 4.96 -18.01
C PHE A 178 1.74 4.74 -19.45
N LYS A 179 1.11 5.74 -20.08
CA LYS A 179 0.62 5.64 -21.45
C LYS A 179 1.69 5.16 -22.44
N ASP A 180 2.91 5.66 -22.29
CA ASP A 180 4.06 5.38 -23.15
C ASP A 180 5.03 4.34 -22.58
N PHE A 181 4.68 3.68 -21.47
CA PHE A 181 5.52 2.63 -20.91
C PHE A 181 5.55 1.40 -21.81
N ASP A 182 6.75 0.86 -22.04
CA ASP A 182 6.97 -0.36 -22.79
C ASP A 182 8.06 -1.22 -22.14
N PHE A 183 7.77 -2.49 -21.93
CA PHE A 183 8.69 -3.49 -21.38
C PHE A 183 9.99 -3.66 -22.17
N VAL A 184 9.93 -3.47 -23.49
CA VAL A 184 11.09 -3.66 -24.37
C VAL A 184 12.07 -2.51 -24.28
N THR A 185 11.56 -1.28 -24.11
CA THR A 185 12.36 -0.08 -24.14
C THR A 185 12.78 0.42 -22.76
N PHE A 186 12.14 -0.01 -21.69
CA PHE A 186 12.48 0.42 -20.32
C PHE A 186 12.93 -0.77 -19.45
N HIS A 187 14.16 -0.70 -19.00
CA HIS A 187 14.74 -1.63 -18.04
C HIS A 187 15.33 -0.87 -16.84
N PRO A 188 15.01 -1.23 -15.57
CA PRO A 188 15.35 -0.42 -14.41
C PRO A 188 16.86 -0.27 -14.14
N GLN A 189 17.69 -1.20 -14.62
CA GLN A 189 19.15 -1.12 -14.46
C GLN A 189 19.85 -0.21 -15.48
N PHE A 190 19.26 -0.02 -16.67
CA PHE A 190 19.91 0.68 -17.79
C PHE A 190 19.22 1.98 -18.20
N ASN A 191 17.94 2.10 -17.88
CA ASN A 191 17.17 3.31 -18.18
C ASN A 191 17.16 4.26 -16.97
N ASN A 192 16.89 5.51 -17.24
CA ASN A 192 16.75 6.51 -16.20
C ASN A 192 15.33 7.11 -16.26
N PHE A 193 14.58 6.93 -15.19
CA PHE A 193 13.25 7.53 -15.03
C PHE A 193 13.22 9.02 -15.33
N LYS A 194 14.32 9.73 -15.07
CA LYS A 194 14.46 11.16 -15.42
C LYS A 194 14.15 11.48 -16.88
N ASN A 195 14.34 10.53 -17.80
CA ASN A 195 14.06 10.74 -19.21
C ASN A 195 12.57 10.90 -19.51
N VAL A 196 11.70 10.27 -18.73
CA VAL A 196 10.23 10.32 -18.86
C VAL A 196 9.58 11.25 -17.84
N GLN A 197 10.28 11.59 -16.77
CA GLN A 197 9.77 12.40 -15.65
C GLN A 197 9.20 13.75 -16.09
N ASN A 198 9.83 14.41 -17.05
CA ASN A 198 9.39 15.73 -17.50
C ASN A 198 8.03 15.70 -18.19
N GLU A 199 7.72 14.63 -18.93
CA GLU A 199 6.43 14.45 -19.60
C GLU A 199 5.34 14.15 -18.57
N ILE A 200 5.61 13.22 -17.67
CA ILE A 200 4.69 12.92 -16.56
C ILE A 200 4.41 14.16 -15.72
N SER A 201 5.46 14.94 -15.41
CA SER A 201 5.32 16.18 -14.62
C SER A 201 4.46 17.20 -15.33
N LYS A 202 4.59 17.34 -16.66
CA LYS A 202 3.78 18.25 -17.45
C LYS A 202 2.30 17.87 -17.43
N ASP A 203 2.01 16.59 -17.57
CA ASP A 203 0.62 16.10 -17.68
C ASP A 203 -0.08 16.02 -16.33
N ASN A 204 0.64 15.67 -15.27
CA ASN A 204 0.06 15.31 -13.96
C ASN A 204 0.35 16.33 -12.84
N TYR A 205 1.09 17.43 -13.09
CA TYR A 205 1.47 18.39 -12.03
C TYR A 205 0.29 18.92 -11.20
N ASN A 206 -0.85 19.13 -11.84
CA ASN A 206 -2.04 19.66 -11.17
C ASN A 206 -2.90 18.59 -10.49
N SER A 207 -2.55 17.31 -10.62
CA SER A 207 -3.33 16.25 -9.99
C SER A 207 -3.07 16.21 -8.49
N LEU A 208 -4.14 16.31 -7.73
CA LEU A 208 -4.21 16.15 -6.28
C LEU A 208 -5.15 14.99 -5.92
N SER A 209 -5.24 13.99 -6.81
CA SER A 209 -5.97 12.76 -6.50
C SER A 209 -5.24 11.94 -5.44
N ASN A 210 -5.99 11.08 -4.75
CA ASN A 210 -5.51 10.27 -3.61
C ASN A 210 -4.64 9.06 -4.01
N GLY A 211 -4.46 8.81 -5.31
CA GLY A 211 -3.72 7.68 -5.86
C GLY A 211 -2.25 7.58 -5.40
N PHE A 212 -1.66 8.67 -4.89
CA PHE A 212 -0.35 8.63 -4.26
C PHE A 212 -0.39 8.15 -2.80
N LEU A 213 -1.54 8.28 -2.10
CA LEU A 213 -1.69 7.84 -0.71
C LEU A 213 -2.07 6.37 -0.60
N MET A 214 -2.97 5.89 -1.45
CA MET A 214 -3.57 4.57 -1.39
C MET A 214 -2.51 3.44 -1.35
N ARG A 215 -1.41 3.61 -2.05
CA ARG A 215 -0.34 2.63 -2.21
C ARG A 215 0.79 2.73 -1.16
N LYS A 216 0.69 3.66 -0.19
CA LYS A 216 1.79 3.95 0.76
C LYS A 216 2.02 2.90 1.84
N SER A 217 1.08 2.01 2.11
CA SER A 217 1.16 1.06 3.23
C SER A 217 2.47 0.24 3.22
N THR A 218 2.90 -0.25 2.06
CA THR A 218 4.13 -1.02 1.90
C THR A 218 5.40 -0.16 2.02
N LEU A 219 5.40 1.06 1.48
CA LEU A 219 6.52 2.00 1.64
C LEU A 219 6.71 2.40 3.10
N ILE A 220 5.61 2.68 3.80
CA ILE A 220 5.67 3.06 5.22
C ILE A 220 6.14 1.88 6.08
N ALA A 221 5.74 0.64 5.75
CA ALA A 221 6.26 -0.57 6.35
C ALA A 221 7.78 -0.69 6.20
N TRP A 222 8.30 -0.42 5.00
CA TRP A 222 9.74 -0.36 4.74
C TRP A 222 10.42 0.76 5.54
N MET A 223 9.85 1.97 5.58
CA MET A 223 10.38 3.09 6.36
C MET A 223 10.42 2.74 7.85
N TYR A 224 9.36 2.12 8.40
CA TYR A 224 9.32 1.71 9.81
C TYR A 224 10.44 0.72 10.13
N ASN A 225 10.64 -0.27 9.28
CA ASN A 225 11.71 -1.24 9.43
C ASN A 225 13.09 -0.58 9.32
N ARG A 226 13.30 0.28 8.31
CA ARG A 226 14.61 0.89 8.01
C ARG A 226 15.03 1.95 9.02
N PHE A 227 14.07 2.73 9.52
CA PHE A 227 14.32 3.87 10.42
C PHE A 227 13.79 3.63 11.84
N PHE A 228 13.71 2.38 12.25
CA PHE A 228 13.13 1.97 13.54
C PHE A 228 13.66 2.80 14.73
N PHE A 229 14.97 2.98 14.85
CA PHE A 229 15.57 3.72 15.95
C PHE A 229 15.25 5.23 15.88
N GLN A 230 15.32 5.83 14.70
CA GLN A 230 15.02 7.23 14.48
C GLN A 230 13.55 7.54 14.76
N ILE A 231 12.64 6.66 14.34
CA ILE A 231 11.20 6.78 14.59
C ILE A 231 10.92 6.71 16.10
N ASN A 232 11.51 5.74 16.79
CA ASN A 232 11.34 5.61 18.24
C ASN A 232 11.85 6.84 18.96
N GLN A 233 13.07 7.31 18.66
CA GLN A 233 13.65 8.49 19.24
C GLN A 233 12.80 9.75 19.00
N ALA A 234 12.35 9.99 17.77
CA ALA A 234 11.55 11.14 17.39
C ALA A 234 10.24 11.19 18.17
N PHE A 235 9.54 10.05 18.24
CA PHE A 235 8.23 10.00 18.91
C PHE A 235 8.36 10.07 20.43
N ASP A 236 9.31 9.34 21.01
CA ASP A 236 9.51 9.33 22.46
C ASP A 236 9.99 10.70 22.98
N ASP A 237 10.88 11.38 22.26
CA ASP A 237 11.32 12.75 22.61
C ASP A 237 10.17 13.77 22.53
N THR A 238 9.36 13.68 21.48
CA THR A 238 8.20 14.57 21.31
C THR A 238 7.14 14.35 22.41
N ILE A 239 6.86 13.07 22.73
CA ILE A 239 5.82 12.75 23.73
C ILE A 239 6.28 13.09 25.14
N ASN A 240 7.52 12.75 25.51
CA ASN A 240 8.02 12.82 26.87
C ASN A 240 8.68 14.16 27.19
N ASN A 241 9.39 14.76 26.24
CA ASN A 241 10.26 15.92 26.43
C ASN A 241 9.75 17.18 25.72
N ASN A 242 8.67 17.11 24.94
CA ASN A 242 8.18 18.16 24.04
C ASN A 242 9.31 18.70 23.10
N ASN A 243 10.27 17.86 22.75
CA ASN A 243 11.37 18.20 21.84
C ASN A 243 11.07 17.68 20.44
N ASN A 244 10.88 18.59 19.49
CA ASN A 244 10.48 18.27 18.13
C ASN A 244 11.66 18.12 17.15
N LYS A 245 12.91 18.32 17.60
CA LYS A 245 14.08 18.30 16.71
C LYS A 245 14.14 17.02 15.86
N TYR A 246 14.10 15.86 16.49
CA TYR A 246 14.16 14.58 15.80
C TYR A 246 12.89 14.28 14.99
N LEU A 247 11.74 14.81 15.42
CA LEU A 247 10.49 14.69 14.67
C LEU A 247 10.54 15.48 13.35
N ILE A 248 11.14 16.66 13.36
CA ILE A 248 11.34 17.49 12.16
C ILE A 248 12.33 16.81 11.21
N GLU A 249 13.44 16.27 11.73
CA GLU A 249 14.40 15.51 10.94
C GLU A 249 13.73 14.27 10.28
N LEU A 250 12.91 13.56 11.03
CA LEU A 250 12.14 12.43 10.55
C LEU A 250 11.11 12.85 9.47
N TYR A 251 10.39 13.95 9.70
CA TYR A 251 9.43 14.51 8.74
C TYR A 251 10.09 14.82 7.39
N GLU A 252 11.22 15.52 7.39
CA GLU A 252 11.95 15.82 6.14
C GLU A 252 12.43 14.54 5.44
N LYS A 253 12.93 13.59 6.19
CA LYS A 253 13.36 12.29 5.64
C LYS A 253 12.21 11.52 4.99
N ILE A 254 11.06 11.47 5.65
CA ILE A 254 9.85 10.81 5.10
C ILE A 254 9.36 11.55 3.86
N LYS A 255 9.37 12.90 3.87
CA LYS A 255 8.98 13.73 2.74
C LYS A 255 9.86 13.47 1.52
N GLU A 256 11.19 13.42 1.71
CA GLU A 256 12.16 13.08 0.66
C GLU A 256 11.92 11.69 0.06
N ILE A 257 11.72 10.68 0.91
CA ILE A 257 11.43 9.31 0.45
C ILE A 257 10.09 9.23 -0.27
N SER A 258 9.06 9.90 0.25
CA SER A 258 7.73 9.94 -0.37
C SER A 258 7.77 10.62 -1.73
N HIS A 259 8.61 11.64 -1.91
CA HIS A 259 8.82 12.30 -3.18
C HIS A 259 9.25 11.31 -4.28
N ILE A 260 10.15 10.38 -3.97
CA ILE A 260 10.65 9.41 -4.95
C ILE A 260 9.52 8.53 -5.52
N ASP A 261 8.52 8.17 -4.74
CA ASP A 261 7.34 7.45 -5.23
C ASP A 261 6.31 8.40 -5.88
N ASN A 262 6.08 9.58 -5.27
CA ASN A 262 5.06 10.51 -5.75
C ASN A 262 5.35 11.01 -7.17
N ILE A 263 6.61 11.34 -7.47
CA ILE A 263 6.99 11.88 -8.80
C ILE A 263 6.67 10.92 -9.96
N ILE A 264 6.45 9.64 -9.66
CA ILE A 264 6.12 8.63 -10.69
C ILE A 264 4.74 8.91 -11.30
N THR A 265 3.80 9.43 -10.52
CA THR A 265 2.42 9.67 -10.98
C THR A 265 1.88 11.05 -10.58
N HIS A 266 2.24 11.57 -9.41
CA HIS A 266 1.70 12.80 -8.81
C HIS A 266 2.84 13.76 -8.44
N PRO A 267 3.47 14.42 -9.41
CA PRO A 267 4.70 15.23 -9.23
C PRO A 267 4.44 16.60 -8.60
N ASN A 268 3.45 16.75 -7.76
CA ASN A 268 3.11 17.99 -7.07
C ASN A 268 3.71 18.00 -5.66
N ILE A 269 4.36 19.09 -5.26
CA ILE A 269 4.99 19.22 -3.93
C ILE A 269 3.99 19.05 -2.78
N GLU A 270 2.71 19.39 -2.99
CA GLU A 270 1.67 19.19 -1.98
C GLU A 270 1.49 17.71 -1.64
N THR A 271 1.66 16.80 -2.61
CA THR A 271 1.57 15.36 -2.38
C THR A 271 2.68 14.83 -1.49
N ASP A 272 3.88 15.41 -1.53
CA ASP A 272 5.01 15.04 -0.67
C ASP A 272 4.74 15.42 0.78
N VAL A 273 4.23 16.65 0.99
CA VAL A 273 3.87 17.16 2.31
C VAL A 273 2.75 16.35 2.94
N VAL A 274 1.70 16.05 2.17
CA VAL A 274 0.58 15.20 2.61
C VAL A 274 1.06 13.80 2.96
N SER A 275 1.90 13.19 2.10
CA SER A 275 2.49 11.88 2.34
C SER A 275 3.30 11.83 3.63
N ALA A 276 4.03 12.89 3.96
CA ALA A 276 4.83 12.94 5.18
C ALA A 276 3.95 12.96 6.43
N PHE A 277 2.91 13.79 6.48
CA PHE A 277 1.97 13.81 7.60
C PHE A 277 1.21 12.50 7.73
N TYR A 278 0.73 11.94 6.62
CA TYR A 278 0.06 10.64 6.60
C TYR A 278 0.98 9.52 7.11
N SER A 279 2.22 9.48 6.64
CA SER A 279 3.18 8.47 7.07
C SER A 279 3.47 8.55 8.57
N ILE A 280 3.54 9.74 9.16
CA ILE A 280 3.71 9.92 10.63
C ILE A 280 2.52 9.29 11.39
N MET A 281 1.28 9.44 10.89
CA MET A 281 0.12 8.78 11.50
C MET A 281 0.23 7.26 11.45
N VAL A 282 0.57 6.70 10.29
CA VAL A 282 0.72 5.25 10.10
C VAL A 282 1.88 4.71 10.95
N LEU A 283 3.04 5.38 10.96
CA LEU A 283 4.20 4.99 11.78
C LEU A 283 3.89 5.00 13.27
N GLY A 284 3.10 5.99 13.73
CA GLY A 284 2.60 6.03 15.11
C GLY A 284 1.68 4.84 15.43
N ALA A 285 0.83 4.46 14.49
CA ALA A 285 -0.06 3.31 14.62
C ALA A 285 0.74 1.98 14.64
N ILE A 286 1.73 1.80 13.76
CA ILE A 286 2.61 0.62 13.73
C ILE A 286 3.40 0.51 15.06
N LYS A 287 3.84 1.63 15.63
CA LYS A 287 4.49 1.68 16.95
C LYS A 287 3.51 1.38 18.11
N LEU A 288 2.23 1.15 17.84
CA LEU A 288 1.16 0.98 18.85
C LEU A 288 1.02 2.17 19.81
N LEU A 289 1.24 3.38 19.32
CA LEU A 289 0.90 4.56 20.10
C LEU A 289 -0.63 4.69 20.21
N GLU A 290 -1.10 5.06 21.39
CA GLU A 290 -2.49 5.45 21.57
C GLU A 290 -2.86 6.57 20.59
N PRO A 291 -4.06 6.57 19.98
CA PRO A 291 -4.46 7.57 19.00
C PRO A 291 -4.27 9.01 19.47
N GLN A 292 -4.53 9.28 20.74
CA GLN A 292 -4.31 10.61 21.33
C GLN A 292 -2.83 11.03 21.37
N LYS A 293 -1.90 10.07 21.46
CA LYS A 293 -0.45 10.36 21.36
C LYS A 293 -0.06 10.65 19.91
N ILE A 294 -0.64 9.94 18.93
CA ILE A 294 -0.43 10.26 17.51
C ILE A 294 -0.92 11.67 17.20
N ILE A 295 -2.11 12.04 17.67
CA ILE A 295 -2.66 13.39 17.52
C ILE A 295 -1.75 14.43 18.21
N LYS A 296 -1.20 14.12 19.41
CA LYS A 296 -0.24 15.02 20.10
C LYS A 296 1.02 15.24 19.25
N ILE A 297 1.58 14.18 18.66
CA ILE A 297 2.74 14.27 17.76
C ILE A 297 2.45 15.19 16.56
N LEU A 298 1.30 15.00 15.91
CA LEU A 298 0.88 15.83 14.78
C LEU A 298 0.74 17.30 15.18
N LEU A 299 0.08 17.58 16.30
CA LEU A 299 -0.10 18.95 16.78
C LEU A 299 1.24 19.61 17.15
N ASN A 300 2.14 18.88 17.80
CA ASN A 300 3.47 19.38 18.12
C ASN A 300 4.27 19.69 16.85
N LEU A 301 4.20 18.82 15.84
CA LEU A 301 4.83 19.06 14.55
C LEU A 301 4.23 20.28 13.86
N CYS A 302 2.90 20.36 13.73
CA CYS A 302 2.21 21.45 13.05
C CYS A 302 2.38 22.82 13.72
N ASN A 303 2.53 22.87 15.05
CA ASN A 303 2.72 24.12 15.80
C ASN A 303 4.19 24.55 15.89
N ASP A 304 5.13 23.77 15.36
CA ASP A 304 6.53 24.11 15.39
C ASP A 304 6.85 25.33 14.51
N ASN A 305 7.72 26.21 14.98
CA ASN A 305 8.17 27.38 14.24
C ASN A 305 8.86 27.03 12.91
N TYR A 306 9.29 25.78 12.77
CA TYR A 306 9.87 25.26 11.56
C TYR A 306 8.97 25.51 10.33
N PHE A 307 7.66 25.22 10.43
CA PHE A 307 6.72 25.43 9.33
C PHE A 307 6.50 26.91 8.97
N SER A 308 6.67 27.81 9.90
CA SER A 308 6.60 29.26 9.63
C SER A 308 7.76 29.76 8.76
N GLN A 309 8.86 29.00 8.72
CA GLN A 309 10.07 29.30 7.95
C GLN A 309 10.13 28.52 6.62
N LYS A 310 9.23 27.55 6.41
CA LYS A 310 9.14 26.76 5.17
C LYS A 310 8.19 27.39 4.16
N GLY A 311 8.12 26.78 2.97
CA GLY A 311 7.23 27.23 1.90
C GLY A 311 5.75 27.25 2.28
N ASN A 312 4.96 27.99 1.52
CA ASN A 312 3.52 28.19 1.79
C ASN A 312 2.71 26.89 1.83
N VAL A 313 3.14 25.83 1.14
CA VAL A 313 2.42 24.54 1.08
C VAL A 313 2.48 23.82 2.41
N ASP A 314 3.69 23.65 2.98
CA ASP A 314 3.88 22.97 4.27
C ASP A 314 3.10 23.69 5.39
N LEU A 315 3.22 25.03 5.46
CA LEU A 315 2.51 25.84 6.46
C LEU A 315 0.98 25.78 6.29
N LYS A 316 0.48 25.83 5.04
CA LYS A 316 -0.95 25.73 4.75
C LYS A 316 -1.51 24.40 5.24
N LEU A 317 -0.83 23.28 4.92
CA LEU A 317 -1.30 21.97 5.32
C LEU A 317 -1.22 21.76 6.84
N ALA A 318 -0.15 22.20 7.49
CA ALA A 318 -0.04 22.16 8.95
C ALA A 318 -1.22 22.89 9.64
N ARG A 319 -1.58 24.09 9.16
CA ARG A 319 -2.76 24.85 9.66
C ARG A 319 -4.06 24.10 9.41
N ASN A 320 -4.22 23.49 8.25
CA ASN A 320 -5.42 22.70 7.92
C ASN A 320 -5.55 21.48 8.87
N ILE A 321 -4.45 20.78 9.14
CA ILE A 321 -4.45 19.62 10.06
C ILE A 321 -4.88 20.07 11.47
N ILE A 322 -4.33 21.16 11.98
CA ILE A 322 -4.74 21.72 13.28
C ILE A 322 -6.24 22.01 13.27
N PHE A 323 -6.72 22.72 12.25
CA PHE A 323 -8.12 23.08 12.11
C PHE A 323 -9.04 21.84 12.07
N TYR A 324 -8.69 20.80 11.33
CA TYR A 324 -9.47 19.56 11.26
C TYR A 324 -9.49 18.81 12.59
N ILE A 325 -8.34 18.71 13.28
CA ILE A 325 -8.28 18.07 14.59
C ILE A 325 -9.18 18.81 15.60
N GLU A 326 -9.13 20.14 15.65
CA GLU A 326 -9.99 20.93 16.52
C GLU A 326 -11.47 20.78 16.18
N GLN A 327 -11.81 20.81 14.89
CA GLN A 327 -13.17 20.61 14.41
C GLN A 327 -13.71 19.21 14.80
N PHE A 328 -12.92 18.15 14.64
CA PHE A 328 -13.35 16.79 14.92
C PHE A 328 -13.41 16.46 16.42
N LYS A 329 -12.71 17.21 17.27
CA LYS A 329 -12.88 17.16 18.73
C LYS A 329 -14.21 17.71 19.21
N ASN A 330 -14.92 18.47 18.39
CA ASN A 330 -16.18 19.05 18.78
C ASN A 330 -17.27 17.98 18.92
N LYS A 331 -17.82 17.79 20.10
CA LYS A 331 -18.89 16.82 20.39
C LYS A 331 -20.16 17.01 19.57
N LYS A 332 -20.37 18.19 18.98
CA LYS A 332 -21.50 18.49 18.10
C LYS A 332 -21.20 18.24 16.62
N PHE A 333 -20.02 17.73 16.30
CA PHE A 333 -19.64 17.43 14.91
C PHE A 333 -20.54 16.32 14.36
N ASP A 334 -21.19 16.58 13.23
CA ASP A 334 -22.03 15.63 12.53
C ASP A 334 -21.29 15.08 11.32
N PHE A 335 -20.80 13.85 11.45
CA PHE A 335 -20.02 13.14 10.46
C PHE A 335 -20.73 13.04 9.10
N TYR A 336 -21.99 12.60 9.11
CA TYR A 336 -22.72 12.39 7.85
C TYR A 336 -23.17 13.70 7.20
N ASN A 337 -23.50 14.71 7.95
CA ASN A 337 -23.76 16.04 7.38
C ASN A 337 -22.50 16.67 6.79
N TYR A 338 -21.34 16.41 7.37
CA TYR A 338 -20.09 16.97 6.88
C TYR A 338 -19.59 16.25 5.64
N PHE A 339 -19.47 14.92 5.67
CA PHE A 339 -18.87 14.12 4.60
C PHE A 339 -19.88 13.57 3.57
N GLY A 340 -21.15 13.39 3.93
CA GLY A 340 -22.14 12.70 3.10
C GLY A 340 -23.13 13.61 2.39
N LYS A 341 -23.46 14.78 2.96
CA LYS A 341 -24.51 15.65 2.42
C LYS A 341 -24.05 16.36 1.14
N GLU A 342 -24.78 16.22 0.03
CA GLU A 342 -24.44 16.81 -1.28
C GLU A 342 -24.22 18.34 -1.25
N GLY A 343 -24.87 19.08 -0.36
CA GLY A 343 -24.65 20.53 -0.17
C GLY A 343 -23.41 20.90 0.63
N SER A 344 -22.71 19.92 1.22
CA SER A 344 -21.47 20.16 1.96
C SER A 344 -20.30 20.33 0.98
N ASN A 345 -19.41 21.30 1.24
CA ASN A 345 -18.15 21.45 0.51
C ASN A 345 -17.18 20.30 0.79
N ASN A 346 -17.42 19.49 1.82
CA ASN A 346 -16.61 18.35 2.22
C ASN A 346 -17.26 17.00 1.85
N CYS A 347 -18.34 17.02 1.04
CA CYS A 347 -18.99 15.82 0.57
C CYS A 347 -18.01 14.97 -0.27
N VAL A 348 -17.76 13.73 0.17
CA VAL A 348 -16.78 12.84 -0.49
C VAL A 348 -17.19 12.42 -1.90
N TYR A 349 -18.49 12.47 -2.22
CA TYR A 349 -18.98 12.23 -3.57
C TYR A 349 -18.65 13.39 -4.54
N LYS A 350 -18.36 14.59 -4.00
CA LYS A 350 -17.93 15.75 -4.77
C LYS A 350 -16.40 15.76 -4.86
N HIS A 351 -15.84 15.68 -6.04
CA HIS A 351 -14.39 15.50 -6.25
C HIS A 351 -13.86 14.20 -5.60
N MET A 352 -14.51 13.07 -5.92
CA MET A 352 -14.33 11.78 -5.26
C MET A 352 -12.87 11.41 -4.98
N GLY A 353 -12.02 11.38 -5.96
CA GLY A 353 -10.60 11.01 -5.79
C GLY A 353 -9.70 12.08 -5.15
N TRP A 354 -10.24 13.14 -4.50
CA TRP A 354 -9.38 14.17 -3.90
C TRP A 354 -8.76 13.71 -2.56
N TYR A 355 -7.42 13.79 -2.44
CA TYR A 355 -6.68 13.30 -1.28
C TYR A 355 -7.18 13.83 0.07
N GLU A 356 -7.71 15.07 0.09
CA GLU A 356 -8.11 15.72 1.33
C GLU A 356 -9.30 15.01 2.00
N HIS A 357 -10.13 14.31 1.23
CA HIS A 357 -11.21 13.48 1.81
C HIS A 357 -10.63 12.34 2.65
N ALA A 358 -9.70 11.58 2.09
CA ALA A 358 -9.03 10.49 2.80
C ALA A 358 -8.25 10.98 4.03
N LEU A 359 -7.54 12.11 3.91
CA LEU A 359 -6.81 12.73 5.03
C LEU A 359 -7.75 13.13 6.17
N LYS A 360 -8.86 13.81 5.84
CA LYS A 360 -9.88 14.22 6.83
C LYS A 360 -10.53 13.02 7.51
N LEU A 361 -10.88 11.99 6.76
CA LEU A 361 -11.44 10.74 7.31
C LEU A 361 -10.44 10.08 8.26
N THR A 362 -9.18 9.97 7.88
CA THR A 362 -8.12 9.43 8.74
C THR A 362 -8.00 10.21 10.05
N LEU A 363 -7.95 11.53 9.98
CA LEU A 363 -7.89 12.39 11.16
C LEU A 363 -9.16 12.26 12.03
N TYR A 364 -10.34 12.19 11.42
CA TYR A 364 -11.59 12.01 12.15
C TYR A 364 -11.60 10.71 12.96
N PHE A 365 -11.22 9.59 12.35
CA PHE A 365 -11.21 8.29 13.04
C PHE A 365 -10.12 8.20 14.10
N LEU A 366 -8.96 8.83 13.92
CA LEU A 366 -7.93 8.93 14.96
C LEU A 366 -8.39 9.79 16.15
N VAL A 367 -8.97 10.96 15.89
CA VAL A 367 -9.44 11.87 16.94
C VAL A 367 -10.55 11.26 17.78
N ASN A 368 -11.44 10.49 17.14
CA ASN A 368 -12.62 9.91 17.77
C ASN A 368 -12.47 8.41 18.08
N PHE A 369 -11.28 7.83 17.97
CA PHE A 369 -11.06 6.39 18.08
C PHE A 369 -11.67 5.79 19.36
N ASP A 370 -11.45 6.43 20.50
CA ASP A 370 -11.92 5.98 21.82
C ASP A 370 -13.45 6.07 22.01
N THR A 371 -14.15 6.75 21.10
CA THR A 371 -15.62 6.86 21.14
C THR A 371 -16.33 5.65 20.53
N PHE A 372 -15.62 4.85 19.78
CA PHE A 372 -16.15 3.65 19.15
C PHE A 372 -16.10 2.45 20.09
N LYS A 373 -17.10 1.57 19.96
CA LYS A 373 -17.07 0.30 20.68
C LYS A 373 -16.00 -0.62 20.09
N LEU A 374 -15.21 -1.27 20.94
CA LEU A 374 -14.14 -2.17 20.49
C LEU A 374 -14.66 -3.36 19.67
N LYS A 375 -15.87 -3.84 19.99
CA LYS A 375 -16.47 -4.95 19.22
C LYS A 375 -16.77 -4.50 17.79
N ASP A 376 -16.25 -5.25 16.84
CA ASP A 376 -16.40 -5.01 15.40
C ASP A 376 -15.91 -3.61 14.95
N LEU A 377 -14.94 -3.04 15.67
CA LEU A 377 -14.48 -1.67 15.48
C LEU A 377 -14.01 -1.42 14.04
N TYR A 378 -13.17 -2.32 13.51
CA TYR A 378 -12.65 -2.21 12.15
C TYR A 378 -13.80 -2.18 11.14
N LYS A 379 -14.71 -3.16 11.23
CA LYS A 379 -15.91 -3.22 10.40
C LYS A 379 -16.76 -1.96 10.50
N ASN A 380 -17.01 -1.47 11.72
CA ASN A 380 -17.84 -0.30 11.94
C ASN A 380 -17.26 0.98 11.31
N ILE A 381 -15.94 1.12 11.29
CA ILE A 381 -15.26 2.24 10.63
C ILE A 381 -15.42 2.13 9.12
N LEU A 382 -15.12 0.97 8.52
CA LEU A 382 -15.27 0.77 7.09
C LEU A 382 -16.73 0.94 6.64
N ASP A 383 -17.71 0.42 7.39
CA ASP A 383 -19.13 0.59 7.09
C ASP A 383 -19.55 2.07 7.06
N GLN A 384 -18.97 2.91 7.94
CA GLN A 384 -19.24 4.35 7.93
C GLN A 384 -18.67 5.01 6.67
N ILE A 385 -17.47 4.64 6.23
CA ILE A 385 -16.88 5.16 4.98
C ILE A 385 -17.68 4.67 3.78
N CYS A 386 -18.02 3.39 3.70
CA CYS A 386 -18.86 2.81 2.67
C CYS A 386 -20.22 3.51 2.56
N ASN A 387 -20.81 3.92 3.69
CA ASN A 387 -22.05 4.69 3.67
C ASN A 387 -21.92 6.07 3.01
N LEU A 388 -20.75 6.66 3.03
CA LEU A 388 -20.49 7.94 2.35
C LEU A 388 -20.48 7.77 0.83
N GLY A 389 -20.02 6.62 0.32
CA GLY A 389 -19.79 6.38 -1.10
C GLY A 389 -18.61 7.18 -1.64
N GLY A 390 -18.74 7.70 -2.85
CA GLY A 390 -17.64 8.37 -3.54
C GLY A 390 -16.55 7.36 -3.89
N ASP A 391 -15.32 7.70 -3.68
CA ASP A 391 -14.13 6.86 -3.83
C ASP A 391 -13.93 6.04 -2.54
N ALA A 392 -14.81 5.07 -2.36
CA ALA A 392 -14.93 4.38 -1.08
C ALA A 392 -13.84 3.34 -0.83
N ASP A 393 -13.33 2.68 -1.85
CA ASP A 393 -12.22 1.74 -1.79
C ASP A 393 -10.93 2.45 -1.37
N THR A 394 -10.53 3.48 -2.09
CA THR A 394 -9.35 4.28 -1.75
C THR A 394 -9.46 4.91 -0.35
N ASN A 395 -10.62 5.47 0.01
CA ASN A 395 -10.82 6.04 1.34
C ASN A 395 -10.73 4.97 2.44
N CYS A 396 -11.32 3.80 2.23
CA CYS A 396 -11.21 2.66 3.15
C CYS A 396 -9.77 2.10 3.21
N CYS A 397 -9.07 2.04 2.09
CA CYS A 397 -7.67 1.63 1.99
C CYS A 397 -6.77 2.53 2.86
N ILE A 398 -6.83 3.85 2.63
CA ILE A 398 -6.00 4.84 3.33
C ILE A 398 -6.30 4.85 4.84
N VAL A 399 -7.56 4.87 5.24
CA VAL A 399 -7.94 4.79 6.66
C VAL A 399 -7.55 3.45 7.25
N GLY A 400 -7.78 2.35 6.52
CA GLY A 400 -7.47 0.99 6.93
C GLY A 400 -6.00 0.77 7.31
N ALA A 401 -5.07 1.38 6.58
CA ALA A 401 -3.64 1.32 6.89
C ALA A 401 -3.29 1.92 8.26
N VAL A 402 -4.01 2.94 8.70
CA VAL A 402 -3.77 3.61 9.99
C VAL A 402 -4.46 2.87 11.14
N ILE A 403 -5.73 2.51 10.95
CA ILE A 403 -6.49 1.88 12.02
C ILE A 403 -6.17 0.39 12.20
N GLY A 404 -5.67 -0.27 11.16
CA GLY A 404 -5.34 -1.69 11.20
C GLY A 404 -4.40 -2.07 12.34
N PRO A 405 -3.21 -1.45 12.49
CA PRO A 405 -2.31 -1.73 13.61
C PRO A 405 -2.93 -1.46 14.98
N LEU A 406 -3.72 -0.39 15.11
CA LEU A 406 -4.37 -0.01 16.36
C LEU A 406 -5.40 -1.04 16.82
N ILE A 407 -6.09 -1.65 15.89
CA ILE A 407 -7.14 -2.64 16.13
C ILE A 407 -6.58 -4.07 16.23
N GLY A 408 -5.64 -4.41 15.35
CA GLY A 408 -5.05 -5.76 15.19
C GLY A 408 -5.87 -6.67 14.27
N LEU A 409 -5.17 -7.52 13.52
CA LEU A 409 -5.74 -8.41 12.49
C LEU A 409 -6.87 -9.31 13.02
N GLU A 410 -6.73 -9.78 14.25
CA GLU A 410 -7.72 -10.66 14.90
C GLU A 410 -9.10 -10.00 15.03
N ASN A 411 -9.18 -8.68 14.93
CA ASN A 411 -10.40 -7.90 15.07
C ASN A 411 -10.95 -7.37 13.72
N PHE A 412 -10.37 -7.77 12.58
CA PHE A 412 -10.90 -7.41 11.25
C PHE A 412 -12.13 -8.25 10.87
N GLY A 413 -12.33 -9.38 11.54
CA GLY A 413 -13.52 -10.22 11.39
C GLY A 413 -13.65 -10.86 10.01
N ASP A 414 -14.89 -10.99 9.53
CA ASP A 414 -15.18 -11.69 8.27
C ASP A 414 -14.70 -10.95 7.03
N TYR A 415 -14.46 -9.64 7.12
CA TYR A 415 -13.93 -8.86 6.00
C TYR A 415 -12.54 -9.35 5.60
N PHE A 416 -11.65 -9.50 6.58
CA PHE A 416 -10.31 -9.99 6.32
C PHE A 416 -10.29 -11.45 5.85
N LYS A 417 -11.18 -12.32 6.38
CA LYS A 417 -11.30 -13.70 5.90
C LYS A 417 -11.60 -13.77 4.41
N LYS A 418 -12.50 -12.91 3.93
CA LYS A 418 -12.84 -12.84 2.50
C LYS A 418 -11.65 -12.47 1.65
N VAL A 419 -10.85 -11.50 2.09
CA VAL A 419 -9.62 -11.10 1.39
C VAL A 419 -8.60 -12.24 1.35
N LEU A 420 -8.42 -12.97 2.46
CA LEU A 420 -7.54 -14.14 2.50
C LEU A 420 -8.02 -15.30 1.60
N ASP A 421 -9.32 -15.43 1.39
CA ASP A 421 -9.92 -16.52 0.63
C ASP A 421 -9.88 -16.30 -0.88
N VAL A 422 -9.64 -15.07 -1.33
CA VAL A 422 -9.62 -14.74 -2.75
C VAL A 422 -8.24 -15.00 -3.35
N ILE A 423 -8.24 -15.80 -4.40
CA ILE A 423 -7.16 -15.84 -5.39
C ILE A 423 -7.78 -15.29 -6.68
N PRO A 424 -7.40 -14.07 -7.10
CA PRO A 424 -7.92 -13.49 -8.33
C PRO A 424 -7.68 -14.43 -9.51
N ARG A 425 -8.69 -14.72 -10.32
CA ARG A 425 -8.60 -15.71 -11.40
C ARG A 425 -7.50 -15.40 -12.39
N ASP A 426 -7.37 -14.12 -12.71
CA ASP A 426 -6.56 -13.64 -13.82
C ASP A 426 -5.30 -12.89 -13.33
N ARG A 427 -5.10 -12.80 -12.01
CA ARG A 427 -4.05 -11.97 -11.42
C ARG A 427 -3.41 -12.62 -10.20
N TYR A 428 -2.97 -13.87 -10.34
CA TYR A 428 -2.39 -14.66 -9.24
C TYR A 428 -1.22 -13.97 -8.53
N ILE A 429 -0.46 -13.14 -9.26
CA ILE A 429 0.65 -12.39 -8.68
C ILE A 429 0.20 -11.37 -7.62
N PHE A 430 -1.02 -10.88 -7.73
CA PHE A 430 -1.61 -9.96 -6.77
C PHE A 430 -2.34 -10.67 -5.63
N SER A 431 -1.98 -11.91 -5.37
CA SER A 431 -2.48 -12.62 -4.19
C SER A 431 -1.79 -12.11 -2.93
N ILE A 432 -2.51 -12.12 -1.83
CA ILE A 432 -2.02 -11.73 -0.50
C ILE A 432 -0.78 -12.51 -0.05
N CYS A 433 -0.57 -13.72 -0.61
CA CYS A 433 0.60 -14.55 -0.32
C CYS A 433 1.92 -13.82 -0.56
N ILE A 434 1.99 -12.98 -1.58
CA ILE A 434 3.23 -12.24 -1.91
C ILE A 434 3.53 -11.18 -0.85
N MET A 435 2.52 -10.59 -0.22
CA MET A 435 2.74 -9.61 0.83
C MET A 435 3.35 -10.20 2.09
N VAL A 436 3.09 -11.46 2.38
CA VAL A 436 3.77 -12.14 3.48
C VAL A 436 5.25 -12.33 3.20
N ILE A 437 5.59 -12.66 1.95
CA ILE A 437 6.98 -12.73 1.50
C ILE A 437 7.66 -11.36 1.67
N TYR A 438 6.98 -10.28 1.31
CA TYR A 438 7.50 -8.93 1.50
C TYR A 438 7.75 -8.60 2.97
N VAL A 439 6.83 -8.92 3.86
CA VAL A 439 7.00 -8.67 5.30
C VAL A 439 8.15 -9.53 5.87
N LYS A 440 8.28 -10.79 5.42
CA LYS A 440 9.45 -11.64 5.73
C LYS A 440 10.75 -11.01 5.22
N TYR A 441 10.78 -10.50 4.00
CA TYR A 441 11.92 -9.77 3.45
C TYR A 441 12.32 -8.59 4.35
N LEU A 442 11.36 -7.76 4.78
CA LEU A 442 11.62 -6.65 5.69
C LEU A 442 12.23 -7.13 7.02
N TYR A 443 11.69 -8.21 7.58
CA TYR A 443 12.18 -8.77 8.83
C TYR A 443 13.63 -9.29 8.73
N ASN A 444 13.93 -10.00 7.66
CA ASN A 444 15.25 -10.57 7.44
C ASN A 444 16.30 -9.52 7.06
N SER A 445 15.91 -8.45 6.37
CA SER A 445 16.80 -7.36 5.98
C SER A 445 17.43 -6.62 7.16
N ASN A 446 16.82 -6.67 8.33
CA ASN A 446 17.37 -6.10 9.57
C ASN A 446 18.33 -7.03 10.33
N ARG A 447 18.32 -8.33 10.04
CA ARG A 447 19.08 -9.33 10.82
C ARG A 447 20.32 -9.85 10.12
N ASN A 448 20.33 -9.94 8.80
CA ASN A 448 21.43 -10.52 8.02
C ASN A 448 21.67 -9.73 6.73
N ASN A 449 22.78 -9.01 6.65
CA ASN A 449 23.21 -8.34 5.42
C ASN A 449 23.47 -9.32 4.26
N ASP A 450 23.75 -10.61 4.54
CA ASP A 450 24.09 -11.60 3.50
C ASP A 450 22.89 -12.09 2.68
N ILE A 451 21.67 -12.06 3.26
CA ILE A 451 20.43 -12.41 2.51
C ILE A 451 20.08 -11.32 1.49
N LEU A 452 20.60 -10.11 1.69
CA LEU A 452 20.32 -8.94 0.84
C LEU A 452 21.11 -8.92 -0.48
N ASN A 453 22.13 -9.76 -0.63
CA ASN A 453 22.95 -9.80 -1.85
C ASN A 453 22.30 -10.55 -3.01
N ASN A 454 21.08 -11.11 -2.85
CA ASN A 454 20.35 -11.74 -3.93
C ASN A 454 19.62 -10.68 -4.75
N GLU A 455 20.19 -10.33 -5.88
CA GLU A 455 19.46 -9.68 -6.98
C GLU A 455 18.22 -10.50 -7.32
N CYS A 456 17.11 -9.83 -7.66
CA CYS A 456 15.85 -10.50 -8.04
C CYS A 456 15.12 -11.25 -6.91
N TYR A 457 15.12 -10.73 -5.68
CA TYR A 457 14.42 -11.36 -4.54
C TYR A 457 12.91 -11.55 -4.80
N PHE A 458 12.26 -10.55 -5.40
CA PHE A 458 10.86 -10.62 -5.79
C PHE A 458 10.64 -11.76 -6.79
N LEU A 459 11.41 -11.78 -7.88
CA LEU A 459 11.27 -12.79 -8.93
C LEU A 459 11.45 -14.21 -8.39
N LYS A 460 12.48 -14.44 -7.57
CA LYS A 460 12.71 -15.73 -6.91
C LYS A 460 11.52 -16.14 -6.07
N SER A 461 10.98 -15.23 -5.30
CA SER A 461 9.83 -15.47 -4.42
C SER A 461 8.57 -15.84 -5.21
N VAL A 462 8.29 -15.12 -6.30
CA VAL A 462 7.15 -15.40 -7.18
C VAL A 462 7.30 -16.77 -7.85
N LEU A 463 8.46 -17.08 -8.39
CA LEU A 463 8.70 -18.39 -9.00
C LEU A 463 8.54 -19.52 -7.99
N THR A 464 9.01 -19.34 -6.76
CA THR A 464 8.79 -20.31 -5.67
C THR A 464 7.30 -20.49 -5.38
N LEU A 465 6.54 -19.41 -5.34
CA LEU A 465 5.10 -19.42 -5.09
C LEU A 465 4.32 -20.12 -6.22
N LEU A 466 4.72 -19.89 -7.46
CA LEU A 466 4.07 -20.49 -8.65
C LEU A 466 4.36 -21.98 -8.79
N TYR A 467 5.60 -22.40 -8.53
CA TYR A 467 6.08 -23.75 -8.86
C TYR A 467 6.33 -24.64 -7.64
N GLY A 468 6.45 -24.10 -6.44
CA GLY A 468 6.81 -24.83 -5.23
C GLY A 468 6.05 -24.38 -4.00
N GLU A 469 6.57 -24.75 -2.83
CA GLU A 469 6.08 -24.32 -1.52
C GLU A 469 7.06 -23.32 -0.90
N ILE A 470 6.53 -22.33 -0.20
CA ILE A 470 7.31 -21.31 0.50
C ILE A 470 7.90 -21.93 1.77
N GLU A 471 9.22 -21.82 1.94
CA GLU A 471 9.87 -22.11 3.20
C GLU A 471 9.74 -20.87 4.12
N ILE A 472 9.10 -21.04 5.27
CA ILE A 472 8.99 -20.01 6.30
C ILE A 472 9.74 -20.53 7.53
N ASP A 473 11.05 -20.25 7.57
CA ASP A 473 11.88 -20.49 8.75
C ASP A 473 11.93 -19.25 9.65
#